data_1488fb1b705d6fd598ece52c0457a3a2
#
_entry.id   1488fb1b705d6fd598ece52c0457a3a2
#
_cell.length_a   1.000
_cell.length_b   1.000
_cell.length_c   1.000
_cell.angle_alpha   90.00
_cell.angle_beta   90.00
_cell.angle_gamma   90.00
#
_symmetry.space_group_name_H-M   'P 1'
#
loop_
_entity.id
_entity.type
_entity.pdbx_description
1 polymer ?
#
loop_
_entity_poly.entity_id
_entity_poly.type
_entity_poly.pdbx_seq_one_letter_code
_entity_poly.pdbx_strand_id
1 'polypeptide(L)'
;MFFGGFGLTGIPENAIDALLAAGTSEMLCISNEAGIEGFGLGKLVASRAIKSLVCSYVGENHLLEDLIIEGHLSVELVPQGTLAERIRCGGAGIPAFYTPAGVGTEVAEGKEVRVFEGKKYILETALTADYAFVKAWKGDTEGNLIYKGTSRNFNPVMAPAGRITIAEVEELVPAGSIDPNEIHTPGIYVQRIFQGSNYIKPIEHFAATAQSEEDQKEIIARRLAKEIKDGDYVNLGIGIPTRVSNHIPAGMKVILQSENGMLGIGPLAEVGFEDPDLINASKRAVTILKGGAFFSSTESFAMIRGDHVDVTILGGMQVSENGDLANWKVPGKMVKGMGGAMDLVASADKVIVAMLHLTSDGKSKLVSNCDLPLTGERCVTRIITDLAVLDINPEGGFVLKERAHGVSVEKIKAATEGRLIIPDQVPEF
;
A
#
# COMPACT_ATOMS: atom_id res chain seq x y z
N MET A 1 -7.91 -7.17 18.80
CA MET A 1 -8.97 -7.52 17.83
C MET A 1 -8.45 -7.27 16.43
N PHE A 2 -8.64 -8.21 15.51
CA PHE A 2 -8.42 -7.97 14.07
C PHE A 2 -9.68 -7.41 13.42
N PHE A 3 -9.48 -6.51 12.45
CA PHE A 3 -10.51 -6.01 11.57
C PHE A 3 -10.05 -6.13 10.12
N GLY A 4 -10.74 -6.97 9.34
CA GLY A 4 -10.50 -7.12 7.91
C GLY A 4 -10.81 -5.86 7.13
N GLY A 5 -10.31 -5.78 5.91
CA GLY A 5 -10.51 -4.66 5.01
C GLY A 5 -9.20 -4.02 4.52
N PHE A 6 -9.37 -3.18 3.51
CA PHE A 6 -8.36 -2.28 2.96
C PHE A 6 -9.07 -0.96 2.62
N GLY A 7 -8.74 0.11 3.31
CA GLY A 7 -9.59 1.30 3.34
C GLY A 7 -10.98 0.95 3.88
N LEU A 8 -11.99 1.34 3.15
CA LEU A 8 -13.38 0.99 3.44
C LEU A 8 -13.85 -0.27 2.70
N THR A 9 -13.01 -0.84 1.83
CA THR A 9 -13.37 -2.02 1.03
C THR A 9 -13.18 -3.31 1.82
N GLY A 10 -14.25 -4.09 1.95
CA GLY A 10 -14.23 -5.37 2.69
C GLY A 10 -14.19 -5.22 4.21
N ILE A 11 -14.60 -4.07 4.76
CA ILE A 11 -14.71 -3.88 6.21
C ILE A 11 -16.00 -4.47 6.76
N PRO A 12 -16.00 -5.01 8.00
CA PRO A 12 -17.19 -5.52 8.66
C PRO A 12 -18.03 -4.37 9.26
N GLU A 13 -18.78 -3.67 8.41
CA GLU A 13 -19.52 -2.44 8.78
C GLU A 13 -20.49 -2.64 9.95
N ASN A 14 -21.28 -3.72 9.90
CA ASN A 14 -22.29 -4.00 10.93
C ASN A 14 -21.64 -4.43 12.26
N ALA A 15 -20.54 -5.18 12.21
CA ALA A 15 -19.79 -5.55 13.41
C ALA A 15 -19.16 -4.32 14.08
N ILE A 16 -18.62 -3.38 13.32
CA ILE A 16 -18.08 -2.12 13.82
C ILE A 16 -19.17 -1.30 14.50
N ASP A 17 -20.35 -1.17 13.87
CA ASP A 17 -21.49 -0.46 14.42
C ASP A 17 -22.04 -1.13 15.70
N ALA A 18 -22.05 -2.46 15.74
CA ALA A 18 -22.46 -3.21 16.93
C ALA A 18 -21.48 -3.00 18.11
N LEU A 19 -20.17 -2.97 17.85
CA LEU A 19 -19.16 -2.67 18.88
C LEU A 19 -19.32 -1.25 19.44
N LEU A 20 -19.58 -0.29 18.57
CA LEU A 20 -19.85 1.09 18.95
C LEU A 20 -21.11 1.20 19.79
N ALA A 21 -22.22 0.56 19.37
CA ALA A 21 -23.49 0.56 20.08
C ALA A 21 -23.39 -0.16 21.46
N ALA A 22 -22.55 -1.18 21.58
CA ALA A 22 -22.28 -1.87 22.83
C ALA A 22 -21.42 -1.06 23.82
N GLY A 23 -20.90 0.11 23.43
CA GLY A 23 -20.01 0.93 24.25
C GLY A 23 -18.68 0.26 24.54
N THR A 24 -18.21 -0.62 23.65
CA THR A 24 -16.91 -1.30 23.79
C THR A 24 -15.79 -0.26 23.78
N SER A 25 -14.85 -0.37 24.72
CA SER A 25 -13.74 0.57 24.91
C SER A 25 -12.43 -0.16 25.21
N GLU A 26 -11.31 0.58 25.32
CA GLU A 26 -9.97 0.06 25.62
C GLU A 26 -9.50 -1.03 24.64
N MET A 27 -9.94 -0.97 23.39
CA MET A 27 -9.62 -1.98 22.37
C MET A 27 -8.19 -1.86 21.88
N LEU A 28 -7.50 -2.99 21.77
CA LEU A 28 -6.24 -3.13 21.04
C LEU A 28 -6.61 -3.65 19.65
N CYS A 29 -6.52 -2.77 18.63
CA CYS A 29 -6.95 -3.07 17.26
C CYS A 29 -5.77 -3.37 16.35
N ILE A 30 -5.96 -4.28 15.43
CA ILE A 30 -5.02 -4.60 14.34
C ILE A 30 -5.82 -4.57 13.05
N SER A 31 -5.46 -3.70 12.14
CA SER A 31 -6.09 -3.55 10.82
C SER A 31 -5.08 -3.00 9.83
N ASN A 32 -5.35 -3.12 8.54
CA ASN A 32 -4.50 -2.46 7.54
C ASN A 32 -4.44 -0.94 7.77
N GLU A 33 -5.60 -0.34 8.04
CA GLU A 33 -5.78 1.08 8.34
C GLU A 33 -7.05 1.32 9.17
N ALA A 34 -7.30 2.57 9.57
CA ALA A 34 -8.43 2.92 10.42
C ALA A 34 -9.63 3.53 9.67
N GLY A 35 -9.71 3.37 8.34
CA GLY A 35 -10.74 4.01 7.53
C GLY A 35 -10.63 5.54 7.53
N ILE A 36 -11.73 6.22 7.29
CA ILE A 36 -11.84 7.68 7.28
C ILE A 36 -12.78 8.17 8.36
N GLU A 37 -12.84 9.49 8.58
CA GLU A 37 -13.77 10.09 9.53
C GLU A 37 -15.22 9.68 9.24
N GLY A 38 -15.90 9.14 10.24
CA GLY A 38 -17.29 8.71 10.15
C GLY A 38 -17.54 7.34 9.50
N PHE A 39 -16.51 6.68 8.97
CA PHE A 39 -16.63 5.37 8.32
C PHE A 39 -15.55 4.40 8.79
N GLY A 40 -15.87 3.10 8.72
CA GLY A 40 -14.98 2.04 9.14
C GLY A 40 -14.54 2.18 10.60
N LEU A 41 -13.30 1.83 10.90
CA LEU A 41 -12.72 2.02 12.24
C LEU A 41 -12.63 3.50 12.65
N GLY A 42 -12.75 4.45 11.73
CA GLY A 42 -12.85 5.88 12.04
C GLY A 42 -13.98 6.22 13.01
N LYS A 43 -15.09 5.47 13.00
CA LYS A 43 -16.17 5.58 13.99
C LYS A 43 -15.68 5.23 15.42
N LEU A 44 -14.87 4.18 15.56
CA LEU A 44 -14.31 3.74 16.84
C LEU A 44 -13.15 4.65 17.30
N VAL A 45 -12.41 5.25 16.36
CA VAL A 45 -11.43 6.31 16.67
C VAL A 45 -12.13 7.53 17.24
N ALA A 46 -13.20 7.99 16.58
CA ALA A 46 -13.97 9.18 17.01
C ALA A 46 -14.61 8.99 18.40
N SER A 47 -15.09 7.80 18.71
CA SER A 47 -15.65 7.46 20.03
C SER A 47 -14.61 7.20 21.11
N ARG A 48 -13.29 7.28 20.81
CA ARG A 48 -12.18 6.96 21.72
C ARG A 48 -12.23 5.51 22.25
N ALA A 49 -12.83 4.61 21.48
CA ALA A 49 -12.94 3.20 21.84
C ALA A 49 -11.63 2.42 21.66
N ILE A 50 -10.73 2.92 20.79
CA ILE A 50 -9.43 2.31 20.50
C ILE A 50 -8.36 2.87 21.44
N LYS A 51 -7.68 1.97 22.17
CA LYS A 51 -6.56 2.28 23.06
C LYS A 51 -5.22 2.24 22.33
N SER A 52 -5.04 1.27 21.44
CA SER A 52 -3.88 1.17 20.56
C SER A 52 -4.24 0.54 19.24
N LEU A 53 -3.47 0.89 18.21
CA LEU A 53 -3.67 0.41 16.85
C LEU A 53 -2.35 -0.09 16.27
N VAL A 54 -2.37 -1.29 15.67
CA VAL A 54 -1.32 -1.78 14.79
C VAL A 54 -1.84 -1.70 13.36
N CYS A 55 -1.20 -0.92 12.51
CA CYS A 55 -1.62 -0.73 11.12
C CYS A 55 -0.42 -0.44 10.20
N SER A 56 -0.66 -0.44 8.89
CA SER A 56 0.37 -0.08 7.91
C SER A 56 0.22 1.34 7.38
N TYR A 57 -0.97 1.91 7.51
CA TYR A 57 -1.31 3.20 6.94
C TYR A 57 -2.36 3.93 7.80
N VAL A 58 -2.13 5.20 8.05
CA VAL A 58 -3.07 6.08 8.78
C VAL A 58 -4.12 6.64 7.83
N GLY A 59 -3.74 6.85 6.58
CA GLY A 59 -4.62 7.25 5.51
C GLY A 59 -5.06 8.70 5.56
N GLU A 60 -6.31 8.91 5.18
CA GLU A 60 -6.97 10.21 5.11
C GLU A 60 -7.80 10.50 6.38
N ASN A 61 -7.51 9.81 7.49
CA ASN A 61 -8.17 10.02 8.77
C ASN A 61 -7.41 11.08 9.59
N HIS A 62 -7.79 12.35 9.42
CA HIS A 62 -7.12 13.48 10.08
C HIS A 62 -7.22 13.39 11.61
N LEU A 63 -8.40 12.99 12.15
CA LEU A 63 -8.53 12.80 13.59
C LEU A 63 -7.55 11.77 14.15
N LEU A 64 -7.33 10.67 13.43
CA LEU A 64 -6.35 9.66 13.84
C LEU A 64 -4.93 10.23 13.78
N GLU A 65 -4.59 10.97 12.72
CA GLU A 65 -3.28 11.61 12.56
C GLU A 65 -3.01 12.59 13.70
N ASP A 66 -3.97 13.44 14.06
CA ASP A 66 -3.88 14.38 15.18
C ASP A 66 -3.65 13.64 16.51
N LEU A 67 -4.42 12.56 16.77
CA LEU A 67 -4.28 11.76 17.98
C LEU A 67 -2.91 11.08 18.13
N ILE A 68 -2.30 10.69 17.01
CA ILE A 68 -0.95 10.13 16.99
C ILE A 68 0.08 11.25 17.30
N ILE A 69 -0.02 12.38 16.64
CA ILE A 69 0.91 13.51 16.81
C ILE A 69 0.85 14.06 18.25
N GLU A 70 -0.34 14.16 18.82
CA GLU A 70 -0.59 14.61 20.19
C GLU A 70 -0.26 13.55 21.26
N GLY A 71 0.01 12.31 20.86
CA GLY A 71 0.33 11.22 21.78
C GLY A 71 -0.88 10.67 22.53
N HIS A 72 -2.08 10.92 22.07
CA HIS A 72 -3.32 10.44 22.68
C HIS A 72 -3.72 9.02 22.25
N LEU A 73 -3.12 8.50 21.17
CA LEU A 73 -3.32 7.14 20.70
C LEU A 73 -1.96 6.50 20.37
N SER A 74 -1.70 5.33 20.95
CA SER A 74 -0.51 4.55 20.62
C SER A 74 -0.71 3.82 19.30
N VAL A 75 0.19 4.03 18.34
CA VAL A 75 0.14 3.38 17.03
C VAL A 75 1.49 2.72 16.72
N GLU A 76 1.44 1.43 16.39
CA GLU A 76 2.56 0.69 15.79
C GLU A 76 2.35 0.67 14.26
N LEU A 77 3.24 1.35 13.52
CA LEU A 77 3.23 1.30 12.06
C LEU A 77 4.12 0.15 11.58
N VAL A 78 3.53 -0.74 10.78
CA VAL A 78 4.18 -1.95 10.26
C VAL A 78 4.10 -1.95 8.74
N PRO A 79 5.19 -2.24 8.00
CA PRO A 79 5.11 -2.40 6.54
C PRO A 79 3.99 -3.37 6.17
N GLN A 80 3.22 -3.05 5.14
CA GLN A 80 1.95 -3.74 4.87
C GLN A 80 2.12 -5.23 4.56
N GLY A 81 3.15 -5.59 3.79
CA GLY A 81 3.47 -6.99 3.55
C GLY A 81 3.97 -7.71 4.80
N THR A 82 4.71 -7.00 5.65
CA THR A 82 5.12 -7.50 6.95
C THR A 82 3.91 -7.71 7.87
N LEU A 83 2.96 -6.77 7.92
CA LEU A 83 1.72 -6.92 8.67
C LEU A 83 0.93 -8.15 8.20
N ALA A 84 0.74 -8.30 6.89
CA ALA A 84 0.06 -9.44 6.31
C ALA A 84 0.74 -10.78 6.68
N GLU A 85 2.07 -10.85 6.63
CA GLU A 85 2.83 -12.05 6.95
C GLU A 85 2.85 -12.34 8.46
N ARG A 86 2.96 -11.33 9.33
CA ARG A 86 2.84 -11.49 10.79
C ARG A 86 1.50 -12.11 11.17
N ILE A 87 0.40 -11.68 10.53
CA ILE A 87 -0.94 -12.23 10.74
C ILE A 87 -1.02 -13.65 10.20
N ARG A 88 -0.51 -13.91 8.99
CA ARG A 88 -0.48 -15.25 8.38
C ARG A 88 0.28 -16.24 9.25
N CYS A 89 1.44 -15.84 9.74
CA CYS A 89 2.25 -16.66 10.67
C CYS A 89 1.48 -16.97 11.96
N GLY A 90 0.77 -15.99 12.52
CA GLY A 90 -0.08 -16.19 13.69
C GLY A 90 -1.15 -17.25 13.47
N GLY A 91 -1.88 -17.16 12.35
CA GLY A 91 -2.90 -18.15 11.98
C GLY A 91 -2.35 -19.53 11.62
N ALA A 92 -1.10 -19.61 11.19
CA ALA A 92 -0.41 -20.85 10.84
C ALA A 92 0.38 -21.50 11.99
N GLY A 93 0.43 -20.87 13.18
CA GLY A 93 1.23 -21.35 14.30
C GLY A 93 2.74 -21.19 14.11
N ILE A 94 3.18 -20.29 13.24
CA ILE A 94 4.58 -19.95 12.98
C ILE A 94 4.93 -18.74 13.87
N PRO A 95 5.89 -18.84 14.82
CA PRO A 95 6.10 -17.80 15.82
C PRO A 95 6.78 -16.55 15.28
N ALA A 96 7.59 -16.68 14.22
CA ALA A 96 8.38 -15.58 13.65
C ALA A 96 8.88 -15.93 12.26
N PHE A 97 9.32 -14.89 11.52
CA PHE A 97 9.96 -15.01 10.21
C PHE A 97 10.95 -13.88 9.97
N TYR A 98 11.81 -14.02 8.97
CA TYR A 98 12.73 -12.97 8.53
C TYR A 98 12.21 -12.29 7.27
N THR A 99 12.32 -10.95 7.23
CA THR A 99 11.92 -10.13 6.07
C THR A 99 12.98 -9.08 5.74
N PRO A 100 13.20 -8.76 4.45
CA PRO A 100 14.07 -7.65 4.07
C PRO A 100 13.40 -6.28 4.21
N ALA A 101 12.06 -6.23 4.30
CA ALA A 101 11.31 -4.98 4.42
C ALA A 101 11.66 -4.24 5.71
N GLY A 102 12.00 -2.96 5.59
CA GLY A 102 12.36 -2.11 6.73
C GLY A 102 13.80 -2.21 7.21
N VAL A 103 14.65 -3.06 6.61
CA VAL A 103 16.11 -3.07 6.92
C VAL A 103 16.70 -1.69 6.66
N GLY A 104 17.52 -1.18 7.61
CA GLY A 104 18.15 0.13 7.51
C GLY A 104 17.22 1.31 7.84
N THR A 105 16.01 1.05 8.28
CA THR A 105 15.03 2.08 8.66
C THR A 105 14.70 2.01 10.15
N GLU A 106 13.93 2.99 10.67
CA GLU A 106 13.48 2.97 12.07
C GLU A 106 12.67 1.70 12.45
N VAL A 107 12.07 1.02 11.44
CA VAL A 107 11.36 -0.25 11.64
C VAL A 107 12.27 -1.37 12.13
N ALA A 108 13.56 -1.32 11.80
CA ALA A 108 14.54 -2.33 12.21
C ALA A 108 15.09 -2.12 13.62
N GLU A 109 14.81 -0.99 14.27
CA GLU A 109 15.34 -0.66 15.58
C GLU A 109 14.93 -1.69 16.64
N GLY A 110 15.91 -2.21 17.36
CA GLY A 110 15.70 -3.22 18.42
C GLY A 110 15.37 -4.63 17.92
N LYS A 111 15.30 -4.87 16.61
CA LYS A 111 15.03 -6.20 16.04
C LYS A 111 16.32 -6.95 15.71
N GLU A 112 16.27 -8.28 15.82
CA GLU A 112 17.36 -9.15 15.38
C GLU A 112 17.57 -9.01 13.89
N VAL A 113 18.83 -8.80 13.49
CA VAL A 113 19.23 -8.76 12.07
C VAL A 113 20.03 -10.01 11.75
N ARG A 114 19.68 -10.70 10.66
CA ARG A 114 20.42 -11.86 10.16
C ARG A 114 20.71 -11.70 8.67
N VAL A 115 21.85 -12.23 8.25
CA VAL A 115 22.27 -12.23 6.84
C VAL A 115 22.02 -13.61 6.25
N PHE A 116 21.29 -13.67 5.13
CA PHE A 116 21.11 -14.85 4.30
C PHE A 116 21.59 -14.50 2.88
N GLU A 117 22.51 -15.30 2.34
CA GLU A 117 23.04 -15.13 0.98
C GLU A 117 23.53 -13.70 0.67
N GLY A 118 24.15 -13.03 1.69
CA GLY A 118 24.65 -11.67 1.57
C GLY A 118 23.62 -10.56 1.75
N LYS A 119 22.33 -10.87 1.83
CA LYS A 119 21.23 -9.91 2.04
C LYS A 119 20.81 -9.89 3.53
N LYS A 120 20.61 -8.68 4.07
CA LYS A 120 20.16 -8.49 5.47
C LYS A 120 18.64 -8.67 5.57
N TYR A 121 18.22 -9.25 6.67
CA TYR A 121 16.81 -9.44 7.05
C TYR A 121 16.62 -9.10 8.51
N ILE A 122 15.43 -8.65 8.89
CA ILE A 122 15.01 -8.44 10.27
C ILE A 122 14.02 -9.52 10.70
N LEU A 123 14.08 -9.91 11.96
CA LEU A 123 13.14 -10.84 12.56
C LEU A 123 11.84 -10.11 12.89
N GLU A 124 10.73 -10.66 12.42
CA GLU A 124 9.37 -10.21 12.76
C GLU A 124 8.60 -11.33 13.47
N THR A 125 7.88 -10.96 14.52
CA THR A 125 7.05 -11.91 15.31
C THR A 125 5.63 -11.98 14.76
N ALA A 126 5.01 -13.14 14.90
CA ALA A 126 3.64 -13.38 14.52
C ALA A 126 2.65 -12.50 15.31
N LEU A 127 1.49 -12.22 14.70
CA LEU A 127 0.36 -11.55 15.34
C LEU A 127 -0.84 -12.48 15.44
N THR A 128 -1.41 -12.56 16.65
CA THR A 128 -2.70 -13.21 16.93
C THR A 128 -3.59 -12.26 17.70
N ALA A 129 -4.90 -12.49 17.72
CA ALA A 129 -5.84 -11.70 18.52
C ALA A 129 -6.92 -12.58 19.15
N ASP A 130 -7.57 -12.08 20.21
CA ASP A 130 -8.71 -12.78 20.83
C ASP A 130 -9.91 -12.88 19.89
N TYR A 131 -10.13 -11.81 19.08
CA TYR A 131 -11.22 -11.74 18.13
C TYR A 131 -10.72 -11.29 16.75
N ALA A 132 -11.28 -11.88 15.70
CA ALA A 132 -11.17 -11.41 14.34
C ALA A 132 -12.56 -11.11 13.78
N PHE A 133 -12.75 -9.89 13.30
CA PHE A 133 -13.92 -9.48 12.57
C PHE A 133 -13.57 -9.43 11.09
N VAL A 134 -14.16 -10.31 10.30
CA VAL A 134 -13.93 -10.40 8.86
C VAL A 134 -15.22 -10.20 8.09
N LYS A 135 -15.12 -9.64 6.90
CA LYS A 135 -16.25 -9.47 5.99
C LYS A 135 -16.08 -10.32 4.75
N ALA A 136 -17.11 -11.08 4.39
CA ALA A 136 -17.18 -11.80 3.12
C ALA A 136 -18.44 -11.38 2.32
N TRP A 137 -18.41 -11.63 1.01
CA TRP A 137 -19.58 -11.47 0.17
C TRP A 137 -20.62 -12.53 0.49
N LYS A 138 -20.22 -13.80 0.50
CA LYS A 138 -21.10 -14.93 0.75
C LYS A 138 -20.50 -15.86 1.79
N GLY A 139 -21.34 -16.44 2.64
CA GLY A 139 -20.95 -17.49 3.54
C GLY A 139 -22.07 -18.50 3.76
N ASP A 140 -21.71 -19.72 4.12
CA ASP A 140 -22.70 -20.74 4.49
C ASP A 140 -22.82 -20.89 6.01
N THR A 141 -23.85 -21.63 6.45
CA THR A 141 -24.11 -21.86 7.90
C THR A 141 -23.03 -22.67 8.61
N GLU A 142 -22.09 -23.28 7.90
CA GLU A 142 -20.90 -23.95 8.46
C GLU A 142 -19.69 -23.03 8.54
N GLY A 143 -19.83 -21.76 8.08
CA GLY A 143 -18.78 -20.75 8.15
C GLY A 143 -17.82 -20.71 6.97
N ASN A 144 -18.09 -21.45 5.89
CA ASN A 144 -17.31 -21.32 4.66
C ASN A 144 -17.56 -19.97 3.99
N LEU A 145 -16.49 -19.28 3.55
CA LEU A 145 -16.58 -17.90 3.06
C LEU A 145 -16.06 -17.75 1.63
N ILE A 146 -16.77 -16.92 0.84
CA ILE A 146 -16.34 -16.41 -0.47
C ILE A 146 -16.21 -14.89 -0.38
N TYR A 147 -15.09 -14.34 -0.84
CA TYR A 147 -14.86 -12.91 -0.97
C TYR A 147 -15.07 -12.45 -2.41
N LYS A 148 -15.43 -11.17 -2.60
CA LYS A 148 -15.66 -10.57 -3.91
C LYS A 148 -14.56 -9.56 -4.23
N GLY A 149 -13.97 -9.65 -5.42
CA GLY A 149 -13.01 -8.65 -5.90
C GLY A 149 -11.91 -8.33 -4.90
N THR A 150 -11.57 -7.06 -4.77
CA THR A 150 -10.55 -6.54 -3.84
C THR A 150 -11.02 -6.46 -2.39
N SER A 151 -12.29 -6.74 -2.08
CA SER A 151 -12.77 -6.94 -0.70
C SER A 151 -12.17 -8.18 -0.04
N ARG A 152 -11.50 -9.05 -0.80
CA ARG A 152 -10.75 -10.19 -0.27
C ARG A 152 -9.61 -9.74 0.64
N ASN A 153 -8.74 -8.86 0.20
CA ASN A 153 -7.62 -8.20 0.91
C ASN A 153 -7.12 -8.93 2.18
N PHE A 154 -7.23 -8.33 3.37
CA PHE A 154 -6.78 -8.90 4.64
C PHE A 154 -7.75 -9.91 5.28
N ASN A 155 -8.99 -10.03 4.79
CA ASN A 155 -10.01 -10.87 5.40
C ASN A 155 -9.61 -12.36 5.54
N PRO A 156 -9.11 -13.05 4.48
CA PRO A 156 -8.75 -14.45 4.57
C PRO A 156 -7.62 -14.74 5.54
N VAL A 157 -6.68 -13.81 5.70
CA VAL A 157 -5.50 -14.02 6.56
C VAL A 157 -5.81 -13.76 8.03
N MET A 158 -6.75 -12.88 8.34
CA MET A 158 -7.16 -12.57 9.71
C MET A 158 -8.05 -13.66 10.31
N ALA A 159 -8.86 -14.33 9.49
CA ALA A 159 -9.76 -15.38 9.96
C ALA A 159 -9.05 -16.50 10.76
N PRO A 160 -7.95 -17.12 10.28
CA PRO A 160 -7.24 -18.15 11.07
C PRO A 160 -6.44 -17.61 12.24
N ALA A 161 -6.14 -16.30 12.29
CA ALA A 161 -5.30 -15.69 13.31
C ALA A 161 -6.07 -15.21 14.55
N GLY A 162 -7.40 -15.14 14.49
CA GLY A 162 -8.27 -14.86 15.60
C GLY A 162 -8.57 -16.12 16.42
N ARG A 163 -8.57 -16.02 17.75
CA ARG A 163 -9.05 -17.11 18.61
C ARG A 163 -10.55 -17.36 18.43
N ILE A 164 -11.32 -16.31 18.23
CA ILE A 164 -12.74 -16.32 17.87
C ILE A 164 -12.91 -15.44 16.65
N THR A 165 -13.26 -16.06 15.54
CA THR A 165 -13.53 -15.32 14.30
C THR A 165 -15.03 -15.16 14.08
N ILE A 166 -15.42 -13.91 13.87
CA ILE A 166 -16.80 -13.48 13.63
C ILE A 166 -16.85 -13.00 12.18
N ALA A 167 -17.55 -13.73 11.34
CA ALA A 167 -17.72 -13.39 9.94
C ALA A 167 -19.07 -12.66 9.71
N GLU A 168 -18.97 -11.48 9.14
CA GLU A 168 -20.08 -10.74 8.59
C GLU A 168 -20.20 -11.05 7.10
N VAL A 169 -21.38 -11.45 6.62
CA VAL A 169 -21.61 -11.78 5.22
C VAL A 169 -22.78 -10.98 4.65
N GLU A 170 -22.72 -10.67 3.34
CA GLU A 170 -23.81 -10.02 2.66
C GLU A 170 -24.92 -11.02 2.32
N GLU A 171 -24.53 -12.25 2.01
CA GLU A 171 -25.45 -13.36 1.70
C GLU A 171 -25.09 -14.57 2.55
N LEU A 172 -26.03 -15.00 3.41
CA LEU A 172 -25.91 -16.23 4.18
C LEU A 172 -26.72 -17.34 3.50
N VAL A 173 -26.07 -18.44 3.12
CA VAL A 173 -26.68 -19.54 2.40
C VAL A 173 -26.64 -20.83 3.24
N PRO A 174 -27.49 -21.84 2.92
CA PRO A 174 -27.42 -23.14 3.58
C PRO A 174 -26.09 -23.85 3.36
N ALA A 175 -25.68 -24.67 4.31
CA ALA A 175 -24.50 -25.53 4.17
C ALA A 175 -24.55 -26.37 2.90
N GLY A 176 -23.42 -26.46 2.20
CA GLY A 176 -23.31 -27.20 0.93
C GLY A 176 -23.82 -26.47 -0.30
N SER A 177 -24.25 -25.20 -0.17
CA SER A 177 -24.67 -24.38 -1.33
C SER A 177 -23.47 -23.75 -2.06
N ILE A 178 -22.28 -23.71 -1.44
CA ILE A 178 -21.05 -23.18 -2.03
C ILE A 178 -20.27 -24.34 -2.66
N ASP A 179 -19.80 -24.18 -3.90
CA ASP A 179 -18.88 -25.13 -4.51
C ASP A 179 -17.60 -25.21 -3.67
N PRO A 180 -17.15 -26.42 -3.27
CA PRO A 180 -15.92 -26.58 -2.50
C PRO A 180 -14.67 -25.94 -3.14
N ASN A 181 -14.64 -25.84 -4.47
CA ASN A 181 -13.53 -25.19 -5.19
C ASN A 181 -13.57 -23.65 -5.10
N GLU A 182 -14.71 -23.05 -4.73
CA GLU A 182 -14.88 -21.60 -4.60
C GLU A 182 -14.71 -21.11 -3.15
N ILE A 183 -14.56 -22.00 -2.18
CA ILE A 183 -14.36 -21.62 -0.77
C ILE A 183 -12.99 -20.99 -0.61
N HIS A 184 -12.97 -19.71 -0.26
CA HIS A 184 -11.73 -18.97 -0.02
C HIS A 184 -11.25 -19.12 1.43
N THR A 185 -12.15 -19.16 2.40
CA THR A 185 -11.86 -19.44 3.82
C THR A 185 -12.73 -20.57 4.30
N PRO A 186 -12.15 -21.72 4.69
CA PRO A 186 -12.89 -22.85 5.26
C PRO A 186 -13.52 -22.50 6.60
N GLY A 187 -14.70 -23.05 6.87
CA GLY A 187 -15.49 -22.81 8.07
C GLY A 187 -14.79 -23.18 9.39
N ILE A 188 -13.78 -24.06 9.35
CA ILE A 188 -12.96 -24.40 10.54
C ILE A 188 -12.37 -23.18 11.26
N TYR A 189 -12.18 -22.07 10.56
CA TYR A 189 -11.63 -20.82 11.11
C TYR A 189 -12.73 -19.87 11.64
N VAL A 190 -14.03 -20.15 11.41
CA VAL A 190 -15.13 -19.23 11.69
C VAL A 190 -16.01 -19.77 12.81
N GLN A 191 -15.98 -19.14 13.98
CA GLN A 191 -16.78 -19.57 15.15
C GLN A 191 -18.15 -18.91 15.20
N ARG A 192 -18.33 -17.79 14.54
CA ARG A 192 -19.61 -17.04 14.44
C ARG A 192 -19.77 -16.51 13.04
N ILE A 193 -20.98 -16.62 12.51
CA ILE A 193 -21.36 -16.03 11.22
C ILE A 193 -22.71 -15.36 11.37
N PHE A 194 -22.88 -14.20 10.73
CA PHE A 194 -24.17 -13.52 10.63
C PHE A 194 -24.28 -12.78 9.31
N GLN A 195 -25.52 -12.63 8.85
CA GLN A 195 -25.80 -11.82 7.68
C GLN A 195 -25.98 -10.37 8.12
N GLY A 196 -25.18 -9.47 7.56
CA GLY A 196 -25.33 -8.02 7.75
C GLY A 196 -26.45 -7.45 6.89
N SER A 197 -26.74 -6.18 7.10
CA SER A 197 -27.79 -5.47 6.38
C SER A 197 -27.41 -4.01 6.15
N ASN A 198 -28.11 -3.36 5.21
CA ASN A 198 -27.99 -1.91 4.96
C ASN A 198 -26.54 -1.45 4.70
N TYR A 199 -25.77 -2.21 3.92
CA TYR A 199 -24.41 -1.84 3.56
C TYR A 199 -24.37 -0.53 2.79
N ILE A 200 -23.49 0.38 3.20
CA ILE A 200 -23.25 1.66 2.52
C ILE A 200 -22.14 1.47 1.47
N LYS A 201 -21.08 0.69 1.81
CA LYS A 201 -19.91 0.44 0.99
C LYS A 201 -19.37 1.73 0.33
N PRO A 202 -18.97 2.73 1.11
CA PRO A 202 -18.50 3.98 0.55
C PRO A 202 -17.15 3.76 -0.17
N ILE A 203 -16.94 4.49 -1.27
CA ILE A 203 -15.66 4.56 -1.97
C ILE A 203 -14.95 5.82 -1.50
N GLU A 204 -13.69 5.70 -1.00
CA GLU A 204 -12.98 6.83 -0.41
C GLU A 204 -12.64 7.92 -1.43
N HIS A 205 -12.30 7.51 -2.65
CA HIS A 205 -11.93 8.43 -3.72
C HIS A 205 -12.78 8.18 -4.97
N PHE A 206 -13.75 9.06 -5.19
CA PHE A 206 -14.44 9.14 -6.49
C PHE A 206 -13.49 9.63 -7.57
N ALA A 207 -13.77 9.32 -8.84
CA ALA A 207 -13.00 9.82 -9.97
C ALA A 207 -12.96 11.36 -9.90
N ALA A 208 -11.80 11.93 -9.59
CA ALA A 208 -11.64 13.37 -9.58
C ALA A 208 -11.86 13.89 -11.01
N THR A 209 -12.80 14.81 -11.16
CA THR A 209 -12.87 15.64 -12.34
C THR A 209 -11.54 16.38 -12.45
N ALA A 210 -10.75 16.03 -13.48
CA ALA A 210 -9.48 16.65 -13.74
C ALA A 210 -9.64 18.18 -13.86
N GLN A 211 -8.71 18.95 -13.26
CA GLN A 211 -8.08 20.04 -14.00
C GLN A 211 -7.15 20.88 -13.15
N SER A 212 -6.02 21.24 -13.74
CA SER A 212 -5.24 22.47 -13.67
C SER A 212 -3.89 22.53 -12.92
N GLU A 213 -3.34 21.48 -12.32
CA GLU A 213 -1.90 21.43 -12.02
C GLU A 213 -1.18 20.42 -12.94
N GLU A 214 -1.61 20.36 -14.16
CA GLU A 214 -1.47 19.22 -15.05
C GLU A 214 -0.09 19.05 -15.65
N ASP A 215 0.63 20.13 -15.96
CA ASP A 215 1.77 20.02 -16.87
C ASP A 215 2.97 19.25 -16.27
N GLN A 216 3.37 19.52 -15.03
CA GLN A 216 4.58 18.93 -14.47
C GLN A 216 4.41 17.44 -14.14
N LYS A 217 3.32 17.07 -13.48
CA LYS A 217 3.02 15.67 -13.14
C LYS A 217 2.75 14.83 -14.39
N GLU A 218 2.17 15.45 -15.40
CA GLU A 218 1.89 14.82 -16.69
C GLU A 218 3.16 14.57 -17.50
N ILE A 219 4.10 15.52 -17.50
CA ILE A 219 5.44 15.36 -18.09
C ILE A 219 6.14 14.15 -17.46
N ILE A 220 6.12 14.04 -16.13
CA ILE A 220 6.71 12.92 -15.41
C ILE A 220 6.05 11.60 -15.81
N ALA A 221 4.71 11.53 -15.80
CA ALA A 221 3.96 10.31 -16.11
C ALA A 221 4.22 9.82 -17.55
N ARG A 222 4.24 10.74 -18.50
CA ARG A 222 4.55 10.46 -19.91
C ARG A 222 5.97 9.94 -20.11
N ARG A 223 6.93 10.52 -19.39
CA ARG A 223 8.32 10.03 -19.43
C ARG A 223 8.47 8.66 -18.75
N LEU A 224 7.78 8.44 -17.63
CA LEU A 224 7.76 7.17 -16.90
C LEU A 224 7.26 6.00 -17.76
N ALA A 225 6.24 6.24 -18.59
CA ALA A 225 5.69 5.19 -19.46
C ALA A 225 6.74 4.59 -20.40
N LYS A 226 7.82 5.32 -20.73
CA LYS A 226 8.95 4.82 -21.55
C LYS A 226 9.85 3.83 -20.78
N GLU A 227 9.71 3.72 -19.45
CA GLU A 227 10.47 2.78 -18.63
C GLU A 227 9.86 1.38 -18.59
N ILE A 228 8.59 1.25 -19.00
CA ILE A 228 7.82 0.02 -18.99
C ILE A 228 8.00 -0.69 -20.33
N LYS A 229 8.15 -2.01 -20.28
CA LYS A 229 8.33 -2.87 -21.45
C LYS A 229 7.11 -3.77 -21.67
N ASP A 230 6.99 -4.29 -22.87
CA ASP A 230 6.00 -5.32 -23.19
C ASP A 230 6.27 -6.58 -22.37
N GLY A 231 5.23 -7.06 -21.69
CA GLY A 231 5.28 -8.22 -20.79
C GLY A 231 5.52 -7.89 -19.32
N ASP A 232 5.89 -6.65 -18.96
CA ASP A 232 6.21 -6.29 -17.57
C ASP A 232 5.01 -6.43 -16.63
N TYR A 233 5.26 -6.93 -15.43
CA TYR A 233 4.41 -6.79 -14.24
C TYR A 233 4.85 -5.54 -13.48
N VAL A 234 3.94 -4.58 -13.33
CA VAL A 234 4.26 -3.25 -12.82
C VAL A 234 3.40 -2.91 -11.60
N ASN A 235 4.05 -2.51 -10.50
CA ASN A 235 3.36 -1.90 -9.36
C ASN A 235 3.45 -0.38 -9.45
N LEU A 236 2.30 0.31 -9.33
CA LEU A 236 2.20 1.77 -9.36
C LEU A 236 1.77 2.30 -7.99
N GLY A 237 2.66 3.02 -7.33
CA GLY A 237 2.36 3.76 -6.11
C GLY A 237 1.33 4.88 -6.33
N ILE A 238 0.85 5.45 -5.23
CA ILE A 238 -0.18 6.50 -5.22
C ILE A 238 0.35 7.82 -5.82
N GLY A 239 -0.50 8.58 -6.48
CA GLY A 239 -0.21 9.93 -6.99
C GLY A 239 0.32 9.94 -8.42
N ILE A 240 1.52 10.52 -8.65
CA ILE A 240 2.10 10.61 -10.00
C ILE A 240 2.22 9.23 -10.68
N PRO A 241 2.69 8.16 -10.00
CA PRO A 241 2.80 6.84 -10.61
C PRO A 241 1.51 6.32 -11.23
N THR A 242 0.35 6.53 -10.61
CA THR A 242 -0.93 6.03 -11.15
C THR A 242 -1.31 6.63 -12.50
N ARG A 243 -0.78 7.81 -12.86
CA ARG A 243 -1.03 8.46 -14.16
C ARG A 243 -0.33 7.76 -15.33
N VAL A 244 0.71 6.95 -15.03
CA VAL A 244 1.49 6.23 -16.05
C VAL A 244 0.61 5.31 -16.89
N SER A 245 -0.42 4.71 -16.28
CA SER A 245 -1.36 3.82 -16.98
C SER A 245 -2.04 4.48 -18.20
N ASN A 246 -2.20 5.80 -18.18
CA ASN A 246 -2.81 6.56 -19.29
C ASN A 246 -1.87 6.73 -20.50
N HIS A 247 -0.57 6.44 -20.32
CA HIS A 247 0.47 6.65 -21.34
C HIS A 247 1.12 5.36 -21.84
N ILE A 248 0.66 4.20 -21.36
CA ILE A 248 1.11 2.91 -21.87
C ILE A 248 0.65 2.81 -23.34
N PRO A 249 1.57 2.55 -24.32
CA PRO A 249 1.21 2.48 -25.72
C PRO A 249 0.14 1.42 -26.01
N ALA A 250 -0.81 1.75 -26.88
CA ALA A 250 -1.80 0.78 -27.33
C ALA A 250 -1.12 -0.42 -27.99
N GLY A 251 -1.51 -1.64 -27.57
CA GLY A 251 -0.93 -2.89 -28.06
C GLY A 251 0.22 -3.44 -27.21
N MET A 252 0.76 -2.65 -26.27
CA MET A 252 1.72 -3.14 -25.27
C MET A 252 0.98 -3.93 -24.20
N LYS A 253 1.42 -5.14 -23.91
CA LYS A 253 0.85 -5.99 -22.86
C LYS A 253 1.58 -5.71 -21.55
N VAL A 254 0.99 -4.90 -20.69
CA VAL A 254 1.48 -4.61 -19.35
C VAL A 254 0.45 -5.10 -18.33
N ILE A 255 0.90 -5.80 -17.31
CA ILE A 255 0.04 -6.30 -16.25
C ILE A 255 0.28 -5.45 -15.00
N LEU A 256 -0.68 -4.59 -14.68
CA LEU A 256 -0.63 -3.78 -13.47
C LEU A 256 -1.04 -4.62 -12.26
N GLN A 257 -0.21 -4.60 -11.22
CA GLN A 257 -0.41 -5.26 -9.95
C GLN A 257 -0.82 -4.21 -8.91
N SER A 258 -1.80 -4.54 -8.07
CA SER A 258 -2.20 -3.74 -6.92
C SER A 258 -2.02 -4.53 -5.62
N GLU A 259 -1.33 -3.94 -4.67
CA GLU A 259 -0.98 -4.58 -3.39
C GLU A 259 -2.19 -5.02 -2.57
N ASN A 260 -3.36 -4.39 -2.77
CA ASN A 260 -4.60 -4.78 -2.11
C ASN A 260 -5.24 -6.06 -2.66
N GLY A 261 -4.62 -6.72 -3.66
CA GLY A 261 -4.96 -8.06 -4.10
C GLY A 261 -5.53 -8.18 -5.50
N MET A 262 -4.94 -7.50 -6.49
CA MET A 262 -5.40 -7.58 -7.89
C MET A 262 -4.23 -7.58 -8.88
N LEU A 263 -4.30 -8.43 -9.90
CA LEU A 263 -3.53 -8.36 -11.14
C LEU A 263 -4.46 -8.01 -12.31
N GLY A 264 -3.94 -7.23 -13.26
CA GLY A 264 -4.68 -6.83 -14.44
C GLY A 264 -5.65 -5.67 -14.16
N ILE A 265 -5.19 -4.65 -13.46
CA ILE A 265 -5.95 -3.41 -13.24
C ILE A 265 -6.27 -2.79 -14.59
N GLY A 266 -7.56 -2.53 -14.82
CA GLY A 266 -8.06 -1.79 -15.97
C GLY A 266 -8.20 -0.28 -15.70
N PRO A 267 -8.81 0.44 -16.63
CA PRO A 267 -9.14 1.85 -16.44
C PRO A 267 -9.97 2.12 -15.19
N LEU A 268 -10.02 3.38 -14.79
CA LEU A 268 -10.98 3.84 -13.77
C LEU A 268 -12.40 3.50 -14.22
N ALA A 269 -13.24 3.12 -13.26
CA ALA A 269 -14.65 2.90 -13.51
C ALA A 269 -15.31 4.21 -14.00
N GLU A 270 -16.25 4.09 -14.93
CA GLU A 270 -17.07 5.21 -15.36
C GLU A 270 -17.97 5.65 -14.21
N VAL A 271 -18.26 6.96 -14.16
CA VAL A 271 -19.14 7.55 -13.14
C VAL A 271 -20.51 6.88 -13.19
N GLY A 272 -20.95 6.34 -12.05
CA GLY A 272 -22.20 5.61 -11.89
C GLY A 272 -22.12 4.10 -12.17
N PHE A 273 -20.93 3.59 -12.51
CA PHE A 273 -20.63 2.16 -12.69
C PHE A 273 -19.54 1.66 -11.74
N GLU A 274 -19.25 2.42 -10.70
CA GLU A 274 -18.24 2.07 -9.70
C GLU A 274 -18.70 0.85 -8.87
N ASP A 275 -17.84 -0.18 -8.80
CA ASP A 275 -18.03 -1.30 -7.87
C ASP A 275 -17.16 -1.04 -6.62
N PRO A 276 -17.75 -0.89 -5.42
CA PRO A 276 -17.01 -0.66 -4.19
C PRO A 276 -16.17 -1.88 -3.76
N ASP A 277 -16.42 -3.05 -4.33
CA ASP A 277 -15.60 -4.24 -4.13
C ASP A 277 -14.44 -4.34 -5.13
N LEU A 278 -14.26 -3.33 -6.00
CA LEU A 278 -13.24 -3.30 -7.05
C LEU A 278 -12.48 -1.97 -7.07
N ILE A 279 -11.52 -1.85 -6.17
CA ILE A 279 -10.68 -0.66 -6.03
C ILE A 279 -9.19 -1.01 -6.22
N ASN A 280 -8.41 -0.02 -6.63
CA ASN A 280 -6.96 -0.11 -6.62
C ASN A 280 -6.34 0.32 -5.27
N ALA A 281 -5.01 0.26 -5.14
CA ALA A 281 -4.29 0.67 -3.93
C ALA A 281 -4.48 2.16 -3.58
N SER A 282 -4.83 3.01 -4.54
CA SER A 282 -5.21 4.41 -4.30
C SER A 282 -6.69 4.58 -3.90
N LYS A 283 -7.39 3.49 -3.60
CA LYS A 283 -8.81 3.46 -3.17
C LYS A 283 -9.79 4.07 -4.18
N ARG A 284 -9.43 4.06 -5.46
CA ARG A 284 -10.27 4.50 -6.57
C ARG A 284 -10.90 3.29 -7.24
N ALA A 285 -12.18 3.40 -7.58
CA ALA A 285 -12.88 2.35 -8.34
C ALA A 285 -12.23 2.17 -9.73
N VAL A 286 -11.93 0.94 -10.06
CA VAL A 286 -11.29 0.54 -11.31
C VAL A 286 -12.06 -0.59 -11.98
N THR A 287 -11.69 -0.92 -13.20
CA THR A 287 -12.14 -2.14 -13.88
C THR A 287 -11.05 -3.20 -13.81
N ILE A 288 -11.39 -4.44 -14.17
CA ILE A 288 -10.42 -5.52 -14.33
C ILE A 288 -10.30 -5.89 -15.81
N LEU A 289 -9.07 -6.08 -16.27
CA LEU A 289 -8.79 -6.53 -17.62
C LEU A 289 -9.10 -8.03 -17.76
N LYS A 290 -9.42 -8.46 -18.97
CA LYS A 290 -9.60 -9.89 -19.29
C LYS A 290 -8.32 -10.67 -18.96
N GLY A 291 -8.43 -11.71 -18.15
CA GLY A 291 -7.31 -12.51 -17.65
C GLY A 291 -6.73 -11.98 -16.34
N GLY A 292 -7.31 -10.94 -15.75
CA GLY A 292 -6.96 -10.48 -14.40
C GLY A 292 -7.38 -11.46 -13.32
N ALA A 293 -6.83 -11.29 -12.10
CA ALA A 293 -7.05 -12.16 -10.96
C ALA A 293 -7.15 -11.38 -9.64
N PHE A 294 -7.94 -11.92 -8.69
CA PHE A 294 -8.05 -11.41 -7.33
C PHE A 294 -7.46 -12.39 -6.33
N PHE A 295 -6.78 -11.88 -5.31
CA PHE A 295 -6.13 -12.67 -4.27
C PHE A 295 -6.06 -11.88 -2.96
N SER A 296 -5.57 -12.54 -1.89
CA SER A 296 -5.40 -11.91 -0.59
C SER A 296 -4.19 -10.96 -0.57
N SER A 297 -4.13 -10.09 0.44
CA SER A 297 -2.96 -9.24 0.66
C SER A 297 -1.69 -10.05 0.89
N THR A 298 -1.77 -11.21 1.55
CA THR A 298 -0.61 -12.11 1.72
C THR A 298 -0.07 -12.66 0.42
N GLU A 299 -0.95 -13.10 -0.49
CA GLU A 299 -0.56 -13.56 -1.82
C GLU A 299 0.04 -12.41 -2.64
N SER A 300 -0.56 -11.21 -2.56
CA SER A 300 -0.04 -10.01 -3.20
C SER A 300 1.39 -9.69 -2.78
N PHE A 301 1.64 -9.65 -1.48
CA PHE A 301 2.98 -9.36 -0.96
C PHE A 301 3.95 -10.53 -1.11
N ALA A 302 3.47 -11.78 -1.24
CA ALA A 302 4.31 -12.90 -1.62
C ALA A 302 4.83 -12.74 -3.05
N MET A 303 4.01 -12.26 -4.00
CA MET A 303 4.45 -11.93 -5.37
C MET A 303 5.51 -10.82 -5.37
N ILE A 304 5.33 -9.77 -4.55
CA ILE A 304 6.28 -8.67 -4.43
C ILE A 304 7.61 -9.17 -3.84
N ARG A 305 7.57 -9.85 -2.68
CA ARG A 305 8.79 -10.34 -2.01
C ARG A 305 9.49 -11.48 -2.75
N GLY A 306 8.72 -12.23 -3.53
CA GLY A 306 9.22 -13.34 -4.36
C GLY A 306 9.75 -12.91 -5.72
N ASP A 307 9.93 -11.60 -5.95
CA ASP A 307 10.52 -11.04 -7.17
C ASP A 307 9.74 -11.37 -8.46
N HIS A 308 8.39 -11.29 -8.35
CA HIS A 308 7.50 -11.48 -9.49
C HIS A 308 6.96 -10.15 -10.06
N VAL A 309 7.47 -9.01 -9.57
CA VAL A 309 7.13 -7.66 -10.04
C VAL A 309 8.38 -7.03 -10.66
N ASP A 310 8.36 -6.81 -11.97
CA ASP A 310 9.53 -6.34 -12.73
C ASP A 310 9.87 -4.88 -12.43
N VAL A 311 8.87 -4.03 -12.24
CA VAL A 311 9.05 -2.59 -12.05
C VAL A 311 8.13 -2.06 -10.95
N THR A 312 8.72 -1.36 -10.01
CA THR A 312 8.00 -0.59 -8.99
C THR A 312 8.22 0.89 -9.21
N ILE A 313 7.13 1.67 -9.30
CA ILE A 313 7.16 3.13 -9.44
C ILE A 313 6.52 3.76 -8.20
N LEU A 314 7.28 4.53 -7.43
CA LEU A 314 6.84 5.12 -6.17
C LEU A 314 6.93 6.65 -6.20
N GLY A 315 6.10 7.31 -5.40
CA GLY A 315 6.29 8.71 -5.07
C GLY A 315 7.45 8.91 -4.08
N GLY A 316 8.06 10.10 -4.07
CA GLY A 316 9.14 10.45 -3.14
C GLY A 316 8.96 11.81 -2.50
N MET A 317 9.39 11.92 -1.22
CA MET A 317 9.58 13.20 -0.53
C MET A 317 11.03 13.64 -0.64
N GLN A 318 11.98 12.70 -0.42
CA GLN A 318 13.41 12.89 -0.60
C GLN A 318 14.05 11.61 -1.16
N VAL A 319 15.08 11.80 -1.99
CA VAL A 319 16.00 10.74 -2.42
C VAL A 319 17.42 11.23 -2.18
N SER A 320 18.25 10.41 -1.51
CA SER A 320 19.67 10.73 -1.30
C SER A 320 20.52 10.37 -2.52
N GLU A 321 21.71 10.95 -2.62
CA GLU A 321 22.69 10.63 -3.66
C GLU A 321 23.21 9.20 -3.61
N ASN A 322 22.90 8.47 -2.53
CA ASN A 322 23.20 7.04 -2.39
C ASN A 322 22.01 6.13 -2.77
N GLY A 323 20.86 6.73 -3.14
CA GLY A 323 19.66 6.00 -3.50
C GLY A 323 18.76 5.61 -2.33
N ASP A 324 18.90 6.26 -1.17
CA ASP A 324 17.93 6.11 -0.07
C ASP A 324 16.64 6.84 -0.43
N LEU A 325 15.51 6.29 0.01
CA LEU A 325 14.18 6.87 -0.21
C LEU A 325 13.50 7.21 1.11
N ALA A 326 12.88 8.39 1.18
CA ALA A 326 11.94 8.79 2.23
C ALA A 326 10.62 9.26 1.60
N ASN A 327 9.47 8.66 2.00
CA ASN A 327 8.18 8.99 1.40
C ASN A 327 6.95 8.78 2.28
N TRP A 328 7.07 8.56 3.58
CA TRP A 328 5.94 8.12 4.39
C TRP A 328 5.65 8.95 5.65
N LYS A 329 6.62 9.74 6.12
CA LYS A 329 6.51 10.48 7.39
C LYS A 329 7.31 11.78 7.35
N VAL A 330 6.73 12.85 7.89
CA VAL A 330 7.42 14.10 8.23
C VAL A 330 7.26 14.29 9.73
N PRO A 331 8.32 14.10 10.54
CA PRO A 331 8.23 14.17 12.00
C PRO A 331 7.56 15.45 12.52
N GLY A 332 6.59 15.29 13.44
CA GLY A 332 5.84 16.39 14.05
C GLY A 332 4.86 17.12 13.13
N LYS A 333 4.69 16.69 11.86
CA LYS A 333 3.80 17.36 10.89
C LYS A 333 2.85 16.40 10.19
N MET A 334 3.31 15.22 9.83
CA MET A 334 2.53 14.28 9.02
C MET A 334 2.99 12.85 9.28
N VAL A 335 2.02 11.96 9.50
CA VAL A 335 2.25 10.52 9.64
C VAL A 335 1.22 9.79 8.77
N LYS A 336 1.60 9.47 7.52
CA LYS A 336 0.70 8.71 6.63
C LYS A 336 0.84 7.19 6.80
N GLY A 337 2.02 6.74 7.19
CA GLY A 337 2.38 5.33 7.21
C GLY A 337 3.01 4.87 5.90
N MET A 338 3.76 3.78 5.96
CA MET A 338 4.56 3.30 4.83
C MET A 338 3.74 2.50 3.81
N GLY A 339 2.56 1.99 4.18
CA GLY A 339 1.81 1.07 3.32
C GLY A 339 2.71 -0.07 2.82
N GLY A 340 2.63 -0.40 1.54
CA GLY A 340 3.47 -1.40 0.89
C GLY A 340 4.85 -0.94 0.44
N ALA A 341 5.19 0.35 0.60
CA ALA A 341 6.41 0.91 0.00
C ALA A 341 7.70 0.22 0.48
N MET A 342 7.82 -0.10 1.77
CA MET A 342 9.02 -0.76 2.31
C MET A 342 9.19 -2.19 1.79
N ASP A 343 8.10 -2.93 1.56
CA ASP A 343 8.15 -4.27 0.95
C ASP A 343 8.56 -4.16 -0.53
N LEU A 344 8.01 -3.18 -1.26
CA LEU A 344 8.30 -2.94 -2.67
C LEU A 344 9.78 -2.59 -2.90
N VAL A 345 10.33 -1.64 -2.14
CA VAL A 345 11.73 -1.21 -2.31
C VAL A 345 12.75 -2.24 -1.84
N ALA A 346 12.35 -3.15 -0.95
CA ALA A 346 13.24 -4.20 -0.45
C ALA A 346 13.39 -5.39 -1.40
N SER A 347 12.51 -5.50 -2.41
CA SER A 347 12.39 -6.70 -3.23
C SER A 347 12.46 -6.44 -4.74
N ALA A 348 12.00 -5.30 -5.25
CA ALA A 348 11.98 -5.03 -6.68
C ALA A 348 13.39 -4.73 -7.23
N ASP A 349 13.76 -5.35 -8.35
CA ASP A 349 15.03 -5.08 -9.05
C ASP A 349 15.09 -3.65 -9.61
N LYS A 350 13.96 -3.11 -10.04
CA LYS A 350 13.85 -1.77 -10.63
C LYS A 350 12.89 -0.91 -9.83
N VAL A 351 13.44 -0.06 -8.98
CA VAL A 351 12.71 0.93 -8.20
C VAL A 351 12.88 2.31 -8.84
N ILE A 352 11.80 2.87 -9.38
CA ILE A 352 11.77 4.20 -9.98
C ILE A 352 11.00 5.15 -9.08
N VAL A 353 11.60 6.29 -8.75
CA VAL A 353 10.93 7.35 -7.99
C VAL A 353 10.42 8.43 -8.92
N ALA A 354 9.13 8.75 -8.79
CA ALA A 354 8.42 9.78 -9.53
C ALA A 354 8.03 10.92 -8.59
N MET A 355 8.61 12.10 -8.76
CA MET A 355 8.34 13.26 -7.88
C MET A 355 8.66 14.59 -8.57
N LEU A 356 8.10 15.69 -8.08
CA LEU A 356 8.60 17.01 -8.45
C LEU A 356 10.04 17.18 -7.94
N HIS A 357 10.87 17.86 -8.68
CA HIS A 357 12.30 18.07 -8.35
C HIS A 357 12.48 18.89 -7.07
N LEU A 358 11.59 19.87 -6.88
CA LEU A 358 11.59 20.78 -5.75
C LEU A 358 10.33 20.61 -4.90
N THR A 359 10.44 21.03 -3.63
CA THR A 359 9.31 21.23 -2.73
C THR A 359 8.55 22.51 -3.11
N SER A 360 7.38 22.75 -2.54
CA SER A 360 6.59 23.97 -2.78
C SER A 360 7.31 25.24 -2.29
N ASP A 361 8.23 25.12 -1.33
CA ASP A 361 9.09 26.22 -0.83
C ASP A 361 10.44 26.30 -1.57
N GLY A 362 10.60 25.57 -2.68
CA GLY A 362 11.74 25.68 -3.59
C GLY A 362 12.99 24.91 -3.17
N LYS A 363 12.92 24.05 -2.15
CA LYS A 363 14.06 23.22 -1.73
C LYS A 363 14.18 21.96 -2.59
N SER A 364 15.41 21.49 -2.75
CA SER A 364 15.67 20.23 -3.45
C SER A 364 15.08 19.02 -2.70
N LYS A 365 14.50 18.11 -3.46
CA LYS A 365 14.15 16.77 -2.96
C LYS A 365 15.24 15.73 -3.26
N LEU A 366 16.23 16.12 -4.07
CA LEU A 366 17.43 15.34 -4.37
C LEU A 366 18.55 15.84 -3.47
N VAL A 367 18.81 15.12 -2.39
CA VAL A 367 19.64 15.55 -1.28
C VAL A 367 20.91 14.72 -1.16
N SER A 368 21.93 15.23 -0.45
CA SER A 368 23.13 14.43 -0.15
C SER A 368 22.78 13.28 0.79
N ASN A 369 21.97 13.54 1.81
CA ASN A 369 21.44 12.52 2.73
C ASN A 369 19.99 12.88 3.06
N CYS A 370 19.12 11.87 3.17
CA CYS A 370 17.75 12.10 3.63
C CYS A 370 17.75 12.54 5.11
N ASP A 371 17.01 13.60 5.42
CA ASP A 371 16.73 14.03 6.80
C ASP A 371 15.35 13.56 7.29
N LEU A 372 14.53 13.02 6.40
CA LEU A 372 13.27 12.36 6.71
C LEU A 372 13.46 10.86 6.98
N PRO A 373 12.58 10.23 7.78
CA PRO A 373 12.62 8.80 8.04
C PRO A 373 12.58 7.98 6.74
N LEU A 374 13.53 7.03 6.64
CA LEU A 374 13.72 6.26 5.42
C LEU A 374 12.59 5.23 5.21
N THR A 375 12.26 5.05 3.94
CA THR A 375 11.47 3.92 3.41
C THR A 375 12.37 2.74 3.06
N GLY A 376 13.58 3.02 2.59
CA GLY A 376 14.61 2.03 2.29
C GLY A 376 15.96 2.67 2.02
N GLU A 377 17.03 1.93 2.34
CA GLU A 377 18.41 2.31 2.05
C GLU A 377 18.83 1.79 0.67
N ARG A 378 19.50 2.62 -0.12
CA ARG A 378 20.11 2.27 -1.42
C ARG A 378 19.21 1.45 -2.34
N CYS A 379 17.93 1.77 -2.33
CA CYS A 379 16.90 1.02 -3.04
C CYS A 379 16.49 1.66 -4.36
N VAL A 380 16.72 2.96 -4.55
CA VAL A 380 16.33 3.68 -5.76
C VAL A 380 17.32 3.42 -6.89
N THR A 381 16.82 3.03 -8.05
CA THR A 381 17.65 2.83 -9.25
C THR A 381 17.58 4.03 -10.20
N ARG A 382 16.40 4.67 -10.31
CA ARG A 382 16.13 5.81 -11.20
C ARG A 382 15.15 6.79 -10.59
N ILE A 383 15.34 8.06 -10.89
CA ILE A 383 14.44 9.15 -10.49
C ILE A 383 13.99 9.89 -11.72
N ILE A 384 12.68 10.15 -11.83
CA ILE A 384 12.10 10.95 -12.91
C ILE A 384 11.34 12.11 -12.27
N THR A 385 11.76 13.31 -12.63
CA THR A 385 11.18 14.56 -12.16
C THR A 385 10.63 15.39 -13.32
N ASP A 386 9.99 16.51 -13.00
CA ASP A 386 9.59 17.52 -14.00
C ASP A 386 10.78 18.22 -14.68
N LEU A 387 12.01 18.06 -14.16
CA LEU A 387 13.21 18.67 -14.72
C LEU A 387 14.15 17.67 -15.41
N ALA A 388 14.23 16.44 -14.91
CA ALA A 388 15.30 15.51 -15.28
C ALA A 388 14.95 14.05 -15.07
N VAL A 389 15.69 13.17 -15.77
CA VAL A 389 15.86 11.75 -15.48
C VAL A 389 17.26 11.55 -14.93
N LEU A 390 17.35 10.92 -13.75
CA LEU A 390 18.61 10.67 -13.06
C LEU A 390 18.70 9.20 -12.65
N ASP A 391 19.89 8.63 -12.80
CA ASP A 391 20.24 7.31 -12.23
C ASP A 391 21.11 7.50 -10.99
N ILE A 392 21.07 6.56 -10.07
CA ILE A 392 21.97 6.54 -8.92
C ILE A 392 23.30 5.90 -9.34
N ASN A 393 24.41 6.61 -9.06
CA ASN A 393 25.75 6.04 -9.23
C ASN A 393 26.04 5.09 -8.05
N PRO A 394 26.56 3.86 -8.30
CA PRO A 394 26.95 2.94 -7.23
C PRO A 394 27.95 3.52 -6.22
N GLU A 395 28.79 4.47 -6.65
CA GLU A 395 29.78 5.18 -5.81
C GLU A 395 29.20 6.47 -5.18
N GLY A 396 27.90 6.67 -5.26
CA GLY A 396 27.19 7.88 -4.83
C GLY A 396 27.13 8.97 -5.91
N GLY A 397 26.07 9.73 -5.88
CA GLY A 397 25.77 10.82 -6.81
C GLY A 397 24.67 10.47 -7.82
N PHE A 398 24.02 11.52 -8.31
CA PHE A 398 22.99 11.46 -9.32
C PHE A 398 23.60 11.62 -10.71
N VAL A 399 23.45 10.63 -11.58
CA VAL A 399 23.91 10.70 -12.98
C VAL A 399 22.77 11.29 -13.83
N LEU A 400 22.96 12.47 -14.40
CA LEU A 400 21.98 13.13 -15.26
C LEU A 400 21.88 12.38 -16.61
N LYS A 401 20.76 11.71 -16.84
CA LYS A 401 20.52 10.91 -18.05
C LYS A 401 19.82 11.72 -19.14
N GLU A 402 18.79 12.46 -18.75
CA GLU A 402 17.97 13.24 -19.65
C GLU A 402 17.51 14.52 -18.93
N ARG A 403 17.19 15.56 -19.69
CA ARG A 403 16.58 16.80 -19.19
C ARG A 403 15.22 17.02 -19.85
N ALA A 404 14.30 17.62 -19.12
CA ALA A 404 13.00 17.97 -19.69
C ALA A 404 13.17 19.05 -20.81
N HIS A 405 12.28 19.02 -21.78
CA HIS A 405 12.33 19.95 -22.91
C HIS A 405 12.42 21.41 -22.45
N GLY A 406 13.41 22.15 -23.00
CA GLY A 406 13.66 23.55 -22.65
C GLY A 406 14.28 23.80 -21.26
N VAL A 407 14.62 22.78 -20.51
CA VAL A 407 15.30 22.91 -19.21
C VAL A 407 16.80 22.87 -19.38
N SER A 408 17.54 23.88 -18.90
CA SER A 408 19.01 23.89 -18.98
C SER A 408 19.66 23.02 -17.92
N VAL A 409 20.87 22.53 -18.19
CA VAL A 409 21.68 21.75 -17.24
C VAL A 409 22.01 22.58 -16.00
N GLU A 410 22.25 23.89 -16.16
CA GLU A 410 22.51 24.81 -15.06
C GLU A 410 21.33 24.92 -14.11
N LYS A 411 20.08 24.92 -14.64
CA LYS A 411 18.87 24.92 -13.83
C LYS A 411 18.76 23.65 -13.00
N ILE A 412 19.04 22.49 -13.60
CA ILE A 412 19.02 21.19 -12.90
C ILE A 412 20.09 21.16 -11.81
N LYS A 413 21.30 21.65 -12.12
CA LYS A 413 22.41 21.72 -11.16
C LYS A 413 22.06 22.61 -9.98
N ALA A 414 21.43 23.76 -10.22
CA ALA A 414 21.01 24.68 -9.15
C ALA A 414 19.84 24.14 -8.30
N ALA A 415 19.03 23.24 -8.87
CA ALA A 415 17.88 22.62 -8.21
C ALA A 415 18.23 21.32 -7.45
N THR A 416 19.43 20.77 -7.66
CA THR A 416 19.89 19.50 -7.06
C THR A 416 20.91 19.79 -5.95
N GLU A 417 20.59 19.41 -4.72
CA GLU A 417 21.49 19.61 -3.56
C GLU A 417 22.59 18.56 -3.53
N GLY A 418 22.25 17.29 -3.76
CA GLY A 418 23.21 16.20 -3.78
C GLY A 418 24.17 16.26 -4.98
N ARG A 419 25.21 15.48 -4.93
CA ARG A 419 26.26 15.43 -5.96
C ARG A 419 25.66 15.03 -7.32
N LEU A 420 25.75 15.94 -8.30
CA LEU A 420 25.28 15.72 -9.67
C LEU A 420 26.47 15.40 -10.60
N ILE A 421 26.40 14.29 -11.30
CA ILE A 421 27.33 13.83 -12.32
C ILE A 421 26.73 14.13 -13.69
N ILE A 422 27.37 14.98 -14.45
CA ILE A 422 26.85 15.48 -15.74
C ILE A 422 27.70 14.88 -16.86
N PRO A 423 27.15 14.01 -17.73
CA PRO A 423 27.81 13.51 -18.93
C PRO A 423 28.02 14.63 -19.97
N ASP A 424 28.92 14.38 -20.94
CA ASP A 424 29.22 15.34 -22.03
C ASP A 424 27.97 15.66 -22.87
N GLN A 425 27.03 14.73 -22.98
CA GLN A 425 25.77 14.90 -23.70
C GLN A 425 24.59 14.52 -22.83
N VAL A 426 23.61 15.41 -22.74
CA VAL A 426 22.36 15.21 -21.99
C VAL A 426 21.20 15.47 -22.94
N PRO A 427 20.56 14.40 -23.48
CA PRO A 427 19.42 14.55 -24.39
C PRO A 427 18.19 15.13 -23.67
N GLU A 428 17.26 15.65 -24.45
CA GLU A 428 15.92 16.06 -23.99
C GLU A 428 14.91 14.90 -24.10
N PHE A 429 13.91 14.89 -23.21
CA PHE A 429 12.77 13.98 -23.26
C PHE A 429 11.43 14.69 -23.43
#